data_b5a4ee62ef538a485b802a508e1eeb47
#
_entry.id   b5a4ee62ef538a485b802a508e1eeb47
#
_cell.length_a   1.000
_cell.length_b   1.000
_cell.length_c   1.000
_cell.angle_alpha   90.00
_cell.angle_beta   90.00
_cell.angle_gamma   90.00
#
_symmetry.space_group_name_H-M   'P 1'
#
loop_
_entity.id
_entity.type
_entity.pdbx_description
1 polymer ?
#
loop_
_entity_poly.entity_id
_entity_poly.type
_entity_poly.pdbx_seq_one_letter_code
_entity_poly.pdbx_strand_id
1 'polypeptide(L)'
;MATTADIRNGIILKLDGSLYSVVEFGQNKTARAAAKVWAKLKGVDNTRSIEHTWNSGDNIYPVRVERRPYQYLYKDESGFNFMDTTTFEQILLPESSIERPELYKDGQDCFILVNTETEQPMSVELPPNVVLRVTYSEPGLKGDTATRTLKPATVETGATVMVPLFVDENELIRVDTKTGAYVERVKE
;
A
#
# COMPACT_ATOMS: atom_id res chain seq x y z
N MET A 1 -0.46 29.85 -2.43
CA MET A 1 -0.30 28.90 -3.56
C MET A 1 0.87 28.02 -3.22
N ALA A 2 0.75 26.71 -3.44
CA ALA A 2 1.87 25.80 -3.23
C ALA A 2 2.79 25.79 -4.46
N THR A 3 4.07 25.61 -4.22
CA THR A 3 5.10 25.59 -5.26
C THR A 3 5.93 24.31 -5.18
N THR A 4 6.81 24.09 -6.14
CA THR A 4 7.72 22.95 -6.12
C THR A 4 8.58 22.84 -4.86
N ALA A 5 8.72 23.91 -4.06
CA ALA A 5 9.41 23.88 -2.76
C ALA A 5 8.62 23.09 -1.69
N ASP A 6 7.32 22.90 -1.89
CA ASP A 6 6.43 22.18 -0.98
C ASP A 6 6.34 20.68 -1.30
N ILE A 7 7.01 20.21 -2.35
CA ILE A 7 7.03 18.80 -2.74
C ILE A 7 7.75 17.98 -1.66
N ARG A 8 7.09 16.90 -1.23
CA ARG A 8 7.61 15.92 -0.26
C ARG A 8 6.97 14.56 -0.53
N ASN A 9 7.63 13.50 -0.09
CA ASN A 9 7.10 12.14 -0.22
C ASN A 9 5.74 12.01 0.49
N GLY A 10 4.81 11.34 -0.17
CA GLY A 10 3.45 11.12 0.33
C GLY A 10 2.45 12.25 0.08
N ILE A 11 2.88 13.43 -0.41
CA ILE A 11 1.95 14.46 -0.83
C ILE A 11 1.18 14.00 -2.07
N ILE A 12 -0.11 14.27 -2.12
CA ILE A 12 -0.93 13.99 -3.31
C ILE A 12 -1.08 15.27 -4.11
N LEU A 13 -0.77 15.17 -5.41
CA LEU A 13 -0.84 16.28 -6.36
C LEU A 13 -1.84 15.98 -7.46
N LYS A 14 -2.54 17.02 -7.89
CA LYS A 14 -3.33 16.98 -9.13
C LYS A 14 -2.45 17.41 -10.29
N LEU A 15 -2.31 16.54 -11.29
CA LEU A 15 -1.56 16.77 -12.51
C LEU A 15 -2.38 16.28 -13.72
N ASP A 16 -2.62 17.16 -14.70
CA ASP A 16 -3.38 16.85 -15.93
C ASP A 16 -4.73 16.16 -15.67
N GLY A 17 -5.43 16.57 -14.60
CA GLY A 17 -6.74 16.03 -14.22
C GLY A 17 -6.70 14.76 -13.39
N SER A 18 -5.54 14.12 -13.25
CA SER A 18 -5.34 12.90 -12.45
C SER A 18 -4.64 13.19 -11.13
N LEU A 19 -4.81 12.28 -10.16
CA LEU A 19 -4.24 12.39 -8.84
C LEU A 19 -3.03 11.46 -8.71
N TYR A 20 -1.94 12.00 -8.18
CA TYR A 20 -0.68 11.27 -8.01
C TYR A 20 -0.12 11.46 -6.61
N SER A 21 0.37 10.39 -6.02
CA SER A 21 1.19 10.43 -4.80
C SER A 21 2.66 10.56 -5.16
N VAL A 22 3.37 11.46 -4.50
CA VAL A 22 4.83 11.60 -4.66
C VAL A 22 5.53 10.47 -3.90
N VAL A 23 6.22 9.61 -4.65
CA VAL A 23 6.99 8.48 -4.10
C VAL A 23 8.41 8.91 -3.78
N GLU A 24 9.03 9.64 -4.70
CA GLU A 24 10.40 10.12 -4.59
C GLU A 24 10.51 11.47 -5.30
N PHE A 25 11.35 12.35 -4.81
CA PHE A 25 11.62 13.63 -5.47
C PHE A 25 13.06 14.07 -5.26
N GLY A 26 13.50 14.97 -6.11
CA GLY A 26 14.83 15.55 -6.01
C GLY A 26 14.96 16.86 -6.77
N GLN A 27 16.08 17.53 -6.58
CA GLN A 27 16.38 18.79 -7.24
C GLN A 27 17.69 18.70 -7.99
N ASN A 28 17.68 19.06 -9.27
CA ASN A 28 18.87 19.16 -10.10
C ASN A 28 19.26 20.63 -10.24
N LYS A 29 20.44 20.98 -9.72
CA LYS A 29 21.06 22.31 -9.89
C LYS A 29 22.21 22.17 -10.88
N THR A 30 22.09 22.80 -12.02
CA THR A 30 23.20 22.96 -12.97
C THR A 30 23.71 24.40 -12.97
N ALA A 31 25.02 24.58 -13.05
CA ALA A 31 25.67 25.88 -12.86
C ALA A 31 25.21 26.98 -13.84
N ARG A 32 24.52 26.64 -14.93
CA ARG A 32 24.10 27.56 -16.00
C ARG A 32 22.62 27.47 -16.39
N ALA A 33 21.80 26.69 -15.73
CA ALA A 33 20.37 26.55 -16.02
C ALA A 33 19.54 26.74 -14.76
N ALA A 34 18.25 27.12 -14.94
CA ALA A 34 17.29 27.16 -13.84
C ALA A 34 17.21 25.80 -13.15
N ALA A 35 17.18 25.81 -11.82
CA ALA A 35 17.04 24.59 -11.03
C ALA A 35 15.73 23.87 -11.41
N LYS A 36 15.79 22.56 -11.58
CA LYS A 36 14.62 21.72 -11.86
C LYS A 36 14.32 20.82 -10.68
N VAL A 37 13.04 20.62 -10.39
CA VAL A 37 12.55 19.67 -9.40
C VAL A 37 11.90 18.54 -10.15
N TRP A 38 12.32 17.31 -9.89
CA TRP A 38 11.73 16.10 -10.46
C TRP A 38 11.05 15.29 -9.37
N ALA A 39 10.01 14.55 -9.72
CA ALA A 39 9.38 13.61 -8.82
C ALA A 39 8.92 12.36 -9.57
N LYS A 40 9.05 11.20 -8.91
CA LYS A 40 8.38 9.97 -9.28
C LYS A 40 7.00 9.99 -8.64
N LEU A 41 6.01 9.86 -9.47
CA LEU A 41 4.60 9.98 -9.13
C LEU A 41 3.90 8.64 -9.36
N LYS A 42 3.12 8.18 -8.38
CA LYS A 42 2.28 6.99 -8.50
C LYS A 42 0.82 7.43 -8.57
N GLY A 43 0.10 7.01 -9.59
CA GLY A 43 -1.32 7.29 -9.74
C GLY A 43 -2.12 6.71 -8.56
N VAL A 44 -3.02 7.51 -8.03
CA VAL A 44 -3.89 7.11 -6.91
C VAL A 44 -4.99 6.17 -7.41
N ASP A 45 -5.54 6.46 -8.59
CA ASP A 45 -6.66 5.71 -9.17
C ASP A 45 -6.24 4.54 -10.06
N ASN A 46 -4.94 4.45 -10.45
CA ASN A 46 -4.52 3.57 -11.54
C ASN A 46 -3.10 3.06 -11.36
N THR A 47 -2.54 2.76 -10.34
CA THR A 47 -1.19 2.18 -10.10
C THR A 47 -0.06 2.59 -11.10
N ARG A 48 -0.36 3.48 -12.06
CA ARG A 48 0.58 3.94 -13.07
C ARG A 48 1.63 4.85 -12.44
N SER A 49 2.89 4.53 -12.67
CA SER A 49 4.00 5.38 -12.23
C SER A 49 4.50 6.23 -13.40
N ILE A 50 4.69 7.52 -13.13
CA ILE A 50 5.27 8.47 -14.08
C ILE A 50 6.38 9.26 -13.38
N GLU A 51 7.29 9.81 -14.16
CA GLU A 51 8.24 10.83 -13.69
C GLU A 51 7.86 12.18 -14.30
N HIS A 52 7.77 13.20 -13.46
CA HIS A 52 7.49 14.57 -13.90
C HIS A 52 8.55 15.55 -13.38
N THR A 53 8.86 16.55 -14.20
CA THR A 53 9.87 17.56 -13.88
C THR A 53 9.28 18.95 -14.06
N TRP A 54 9.40 19.77 -13.03
CA TRP A 54 9.01 21.19 -13.02
C TRP A 54 10.23 22.08 -13.00
N ASN A 55 10.08 23.35 -13.35
CA ASN A 55 11.05 24.36 -13.00
C ASN A 55 10.94 24.70 -11.50
N SER A 56 12.04 25.05 -10.87
CA SER A 56 12.01 25.49 -9.47
C SER A 56 11.16 26.76 -9.33
N GLY A 57 10.18 26.70 -8.43
CA GLY A 57 9.21 27.78 -8.22
C GLY A 57 7.90 27.65 -8.99
N ASP A 58 7.76 26.67 -9.88
CA ASP A 58 6.47 26.40 -10.54
C ASP A 58 5.38 26.07 -9.52
N ASN A 59 4.16 26.44 -9.86
CA ASN A 59 2.99 26.13 -9.04
C ASN A 59 2.66 24.64 -9.10
N ILE A 60 2.29 24.08 -7.95
CA ILE A 60 1.75 22.74 -7.83
C ILE A 60 0.37 22.78 -7.18
N TYR A 61 -0.41 21.75 -7.37
CA TYR A 61 -1.79 21.66 -6.87
C TYR A 61 -1.91 20.47 -5.90
N PRO A 62 -1.49 20.65 -4.63
CA PRO A 62 -1.65 19.61 -3.63
C PRO A 62 -3.13 19.42 -3.28
N VAL A 63 -3.51 18.16 -3.11
CA VAL A 63 -4.85 17.76 -2.65
C VAL A 63 -4.77 17.47 -1.16
N ARG A 64 -5.69 18.01 -0.39
CA ARG A 64 -5.81 17.73 1.04
C ARG A 64 -6.45 16.38 1.23
N VAL A 65 -5.77 15.53 1.96
CA VAL A 65 -6.27 14.19 2.29
C VAL A 65 -6.32 14.00 3.80
N GLU A 66 -7.31 13.24 4.22
CA GLU A 66 -7.48 12.78 5.59
C GLU A 66 -7.38 11.27 5.61
N ARG A 67 -6.70 10.74 6.62
CA ARG A 67 -6.55 9.30 6.87
C ARG A 67 -7.59 8.89 7.90
N ARG A 68 -8.60 8.17 7.46
CA ARG A 68 -9.72 7.71 8.31
C ARG A 68 -9.60 6.22 8.61
N PRO A 69 -9.91 5.79 9.85
CA PRO A 69 -9.89 4.37 10.22
C PRO A 69 -11.11 3.64 9.65
N TYR A 70 -10.85 2.53 8.97
CA TYR A 70 -11.85 1.63 8.40
C TYR A 70 -11.52 0.18 8.77
N GLN A 71 -12.50 -0.67 8.63
CA GLN A 71 -12.35 -2.11 8.71
C GLN A 71 -12.78 -2.75 7.40
N TYR A 72 -11.93 -3.62 6.85
CA TYR A 72 -12.30 -4.44 5.71
C TYR A 72 -13.32 -5.49 6.14
N LEU A 73 -14.40 -5.63 5.40
CA LEU A 73 -15.48 -6.58 5.71
C LEU A 73 -15.35 -7.84 4.85
N TYR A 74 -15.51 -7.70 3.55
CA TYR A 74 -15.48 -8.80 2.58
C TYR A 74 -15.32 -8.27 1.14
N LYS A 75 -14.98 -9.19 0.24
CA LYS A 75 -14.98 -8.97 -1.21
C LYS A 75 -16.19 -9.64 -1.84
N ASP A 76 -16.84 -8.93 -2.76
CA ASP A 76 -17.88 -9.47 -3.65
C ASP A 76 -17.55 -9.20 -5.12
N GLU A 77 -18.50 -9.47 -6.05
CA GLU A 77 -18.34 -9.25 -7.48
C GLU A 77 -18.13 -7.76 -7.85
N SER A 78 -18.59 -6.85 -7.02
CA SER A 78 -18.51 -5.40 -7.23
C SER A 78 -17.21 -4.80 -6.72
N GLY A 79 -16.53 -5.47 -5.78
CA GLY A 79 -15.26 -5.02 -5.21
C GLY A 79 -15.07 -5.34 -3.73
N PHE A 80 -14.38 -4.47 -3.04
CA PHE A 80 -14.02 -4.61 -1.62
C PHE A 80 -14.90 -3.71 -0.76
N ASN A 81 -15.54 -4.28 0.24
CA ASN A 81 -16.43 -3.59 1.17
C ASN A 81 -15.68 -3.22 2.45
N PHE A 82 -15.78 -1.96 2.84
CA PHE A 82 -15.17 -1.41 4.05
C PHE A 82 -16.21 -0.71 4.90
N MET A 83 -16.00 -0.69 6.20
CA MET A 83 -16.85 0.01 7.16
C MET A 83 -16.00 1.04 7.94
N ASP A 84 -16.47 2.28 7.98
CA ASP A 84 -15.89 3.30 8.84
C ASP A 84 -16.07 2.90 10.31
N THR A 85 -15.00 2.82 11.08
CA THR A 85 -15.07 2.36 12.48
C THR A 85 -15.66 3.39 13.43
N THR A 86 -15.92 4.62 12.96
CA THR A 86 -16.49 5.71 13.73
C THR A 86 -17.98 5.91 13.43
N THR A 87 -18.34 5.95 12.13
CA THR A 87 -19.72 6.23 11.68
C THR A 87 -20.50 4.97 11.37
N PHE A 88 -19.80 3.82 11.21
CA PHE A 88 -20.37 2.53 10.76
C PHE A 88 -20.95 2.55 9.35
N GLU A 89 -20.70 3.59 8.60
CA GLU A 89 -21.06 3.66 7.19
C GLU A 89 -20.18 2.73 6.37
N GLN A 90 -20.81 2.07 5.39
CA GLN A 90 -20.09 1.16 4.49
C GLN A 90 -19.82 1.84 3.16
N ILE A 91 -18.64 1.55 2.63
CA ILE A 91 -18.25 1.99 1.29
C ILE A 91 -17.72 0.81 0.49
N LEU A 92 -17.93 0.88 -0.82
CA LEU A 92 -17.43 -0.08 -1.80
C LEU A 92 -16.30 0.57 -2.60
N LEU A 93 -15.18 -0.14 -2.71
CA LEU A 93 -14.05 0.26 -3.55
C LEU A 93 -13.75 -0.81 -4.60
N PRO A 94 -13.47 -0.41 -5.85
CA PRO A 94 -13.07 -1.36 -6.89
C PRO A 94 -11.70 -1.96 -6.59
N GLU A 95 -11.47 -3.19 -7.03
CA GLU A 95 -10.18 -3.89 -6.83
C GLU A 95 -8.98 -3.10 -7.37
N SER A 96 -9.17 -2.30 -8.42
CA SER A 96 -8.14 -1.45 -9.00
C SER A 96 -7.59 -0.37 -8.04
N SER A 97 -8.34 -0.03 -6.99
CA SER A 97 -7.95 0.93 -5.95
C SER A 97 -7.27 0.26 -4.73
N ILE A 98 -7.15 -1.07 -4.77
CA ILE A 98 -6.62 -1.85 -3.65
C ILE A 98 -5.21 -2.33 -3.97
N GLU A 99 -4.26 -1.96 -3.13
CA GLU A 99 -2.91 -2.55 -3.19
C GLU A 99 -2.89 -3.86 -2.41
N ARG A 100 -2.26 -4.89 -2.98
CA ARG A 100 -2.11 -6.20 -2.34
C ARG A 100 -3.45 -6.80 -1.89
N PRO A 101 -4.43 -6.94 -2.79
CA PRO A 101 -5.76 -7.46 -2.45
C PRO A 101 -5.72 -8.83 -1.77
N GLU A 102 -4.66 -9.60 -2.03
CA GLU A 102 -4.41 -10.92 -1.47
C GLU A 102 -4.02 -10.92 0.03
N LEU A 103 -3.78 -9.75 0.64
CA LEU A 103 -3.40 -9.65 2.06
C LEU A 103 -4.54 -9.19 2.97
N TYR A 104 -5.74 -8.93 2.41
CA TYR A 104 -6.89 -8.52 3.19
C TYR A 104 -7.62 -9.74 3.75
N LYS A 105 -7.79 -9.80 5.07
CA LYS A 105 -8.65 -10.78 5.72
C LYS A 105 -9.87 -10.11 6.35
N ASP A 106 -10.97 -10.81 6.44
CA ASP A 106 -12.20 -10.30 7.02
C ASP A 106 -11.96 -9.75 8.43
N GLY A 107 -12.52 -8.57 8.70
CA GLY A 107 -12.32 -7.86 9.96
C GLY A 107 -10.98 -7.15 10.10
N GLN A 108 -10.17 -7.07 9.04
CA GLN A 108 -8.86 -6.40 9.08
C GLN A 108 -9.01 -4.89 9.19
N ASP A 109 -8.38 -4.30 10.21
CA ASP A 109 -8.26 -2.84 10.32
C ASP A 109 -7.37 -2.30 9.21
N CYS A 110 -7.79 -1.18 8.66
CA CYS A 110 -7.09 -0.46 7.60
C CYS A 110 -7.35 1.04 7.71
N PHE A 111 -6.74 1.81 6.83
CA PHE A 111 -7.00 3.23 6.70
C PHE A 111 -7.38 3.56 5.28
N ILE A 112 -8.32 4.46 5.11
CA ILE A 112 -8.68 5.00 3.81
C ILE A 112 -8.28 6.46 3.75
N LEU A 113 -7.55 6.82 2.68
CA LEU A 113 -7.26 8.21 2.38
C LEU A 113 -8.47 8.81 1.68
N VAL A 114 -9.03 9.84 2.27
CA VAL A 114 -10.19 10.55 1.76
C VAL A 114 -9.79 11.95 1.35
N ASN A 115 -10.20 12.37 0.16
CA ASN A 115 -10.05 13.75 -0.29
C ASN A 115 -11.02 14.63 0.52
N THR A 116 -10.51 15.57 1.32
CA THR A 116 -11.33 16.40 2.21
C THR A 116 -12.17 17.45 1.48
N GLU A 117 -11.88 17.72 0.20
CA GLU A 117 -12.65 18.68 -0.60
C GLU A 117 -13.85 18.03 -1.29
N THR A 118 -13.73 16.77 -1.68
CA THR A 118 -14.77 16.02 -2.41
C THR A 118 -15.41 14.91 -1.58
N GLU A 119 -14.90 14.64 -0.38
CA GLU A 119 -15.28 13.52 0.50
C GLU A 119 -15.19 12.15 -0.20
N GLN A 120 -14.37 12.04 -1.25
CA GLN A 120 -14.18 10.80 -1.99
C GLN A 120 -13.03 9.98 -1.44
N PRO A 121 -13.23 8.66 -1.25
CA PRO A 121 -12.15 7.75 -0.93
C PRO A 121 -11.19 7.64 -2.11
N MET A 122 -9.89 7.62 -1.83
CA MET A 122 -8.85 7.66 -2.85
C MET A 122 -8.04 6.37 -2.90
N SER A 123 -7.61 5.89 -1.75
CA SER A 123 -6.81 4.67 -1.65
C SER A 123 -6.94 4.04 -0.27
N VAL A 124 -6.66 2.75 -0.20
CA VAL A 124 -6.65 2.00 1.07
C VAL A 124 -5.23 1.69 1.47
N GLU A 125 -4.92 1.89 2.73
CA GLU A 125 -3.65 1.55 3.34
C GLU A 125 -3.84 0.48 4.41
N LEU A 126 -3.21 -0.67 4.22
CA LEU A 126 -3.07 -1.65 5.29
C LEU A 126 -2.08 -1.15 6.36
N PRO A 127 -2.16 -1.65 7.60
CA PRO A 127 -1.08 -1.52 8.56
C PRO A 127 0.24 -2.02 7.95
N PRO A 128 1.41 -1.56 8.43
CA PRO A 128 2.71 -1.99 7.90
C PRO A 128 2.90 -3.51 7.88
N ASN A 129 2.24 -4.21 8.79
CA ASN A 129 2.24 -5.66 8.88
C ASN A 129 0.83 -6.18 9.16
N VAL A 130 0.54 -7.37 8.63
CA VAL A 130 -0.67 -8.14 8.94
C VAL A 130 -0.29 -9.50 9.52
N VAL A 131 -1.15 -10.02 10.38
CA VAL A 131 -0.98 -11.36 10.95
C VAL A 131 -1.95 -12.30 10.26
N LEU A 132 -1.41 -13.33 9.60
CA LEU A 132 -2.16 -14.30 8.80
C LEU A 132 -1.85 -15.72 9.27
N ARG A 133 -2.87 -16.59 9.24
CA ARG A 133 -2.72 -18.01 9.55
C ARG A 133 -2.31 -18.78 8.32
N VAL A 134 -1.29 -19.62 8.45
CA VAL A 134 -0.85 -20.57 7.42
C VAL A 134 -1.89 -21.68 7.31
N THR A 135 -2.47 -21.85 6.13
CA THR A 135 -3.46 -22.90 5.85
C THR A 135 -2.85 -24.13 5.18
N TYR A 136 -1.75 -23.92 4.46
CA TYR A 136 -0.98 -24.99 3.83
C TYR A 136 0.50 -24.64 3.78
N SER A 137 1.35 -25.61 4.06
CA SER A 137 2.80 -25.48 3.95
C SER A 137 3.42 -26.84 3.66
N GLU A 138 4.27 -26.93 2.64
CA GLU A 138 4.99 -28.16 2.37
C GLU A 138 5.88 -28.54 3.57
N PRO A 139 5.99 -29.86 3.91
CA PRO A 139 6.90 -30.30 4.95
C PRO A 139 8.34 -29.94 4.57
N GLY A 140 9.06 -29.30 5.48
CA GLY A 140 10.47 -29.03 5.27
C GLY A 140 11.27 -30.32 5.14
N LEU A 141 11.99 -30.53 4.04
CA LEU A 141 12.86 -31.71 3.88
C LEU A 141 13.99 -31.65 4.92
N LYS A 142 14.06 -32.68 5.79
CA LYS A 142 15.18 -32.89 6.70
C LYS A 142 16.44 -33.16 5.88
N GLY A 143 17.34 -32.22 5.79
CA GLY A 143 18.62 -32.36 5.09
C GLY A 143 19.17 -31.08 4.46
N ASP A 144 18.34 -30.07 4.30
CA ASP A 144 18.78 -28.79 3.75
C ASP A 144 19.32 -27.87 4.88
N THR A 145 20.63 -27.95 5.09
CA THR A 145 21.35 -27.16 6.13
C THR A 145 21.58 -25.70 5.72
N ALA A 146 20.97 -25.25 4.62
CA ALA A 146 21.10 -23.86 4.18
C ALA A 146 20.18 -22.96 5.02
N THR A 147 20.74 -22.20 5.90
CA THR A 147 20.13 -21.22 6.83
C THR A 147 19.29 -20.11 6.15
N ARG A 148 19.04 -20.20 4.84
CA ARG A 148 18.29 -19.23 4.04
C ARG A 148 17.28 -19.88 3.08
N THR A 149 17.00 -21.15 3.19
CA THR A 149 16.02 -21.81 2.34
C THR A 149 14.63 -21.43 2.78
N LEU A 150 13.84 -20.89 1.86
CA LEU A 150 12.43 -20.55 2.04
C LEU A 150 11.59 -21.59 1.30
N LYS A 151 10.39 -21.85 1.82
CA LYS A 151 9.36 -22.66 1.17
C LYS A 151 8.09 -21.83 0.96
N PRO A 152 7.26 -22.14 -0.05
CA PRO A 152 5.97 -21.50 -0.21
C PRO A 152 5.00 -22.00 0.87
N ALA A 153 4.24 -21.07 1.44
CA ALA A 153 3.12 -21.35 2.34
C ALA A 153 1.89 -20.57 1.86
N THR A 154 0.74 -21.22 1.87
CA THR A 154 -0.54 -20.57 1.60
C THR A 154 -1.14 -20.08 2.91
N VAL A 155 -1.62 -18.85 2.95
CA VAL A 155 -2.25 -18.25 4.12
C VAL A 155 -3.77 -18.19 3.96
N GLU A 156 -4.48 -17.90 5.04
CA GLU A 156 -5.96 -17.88 5.13
C GLU A 156 -6.65 -17.02 4.07
N THR A 157 -5.97 -16.01 3.53
CA THR A 157 -6.47 -15.16 2.45
C THR A 157 -6.28 -15.74 1.05
N GLY A 158 -5.63 -16.92 0.94
CA GLY A 158 -5.27 -17.55 -0.32
C GLY A 158 -3.95 -17.05 -0.93
N ALA A 159 -3.29 -16.08 -0.31
CA ALA A 159 -1.98 -15.61 -0.76
C ALA A 159 -0.88 -16.65 -0.51
N THR A 160 0.14 -16.65 -1.37
CA THR A 160 1.35 -17.44 -1.16
C THR A 160 2.46 -16.55 -0.61
N VAL A 161 3.02 -16.93 0.53
CA VAL A 161 4.13 -16.24 1.21
C VAL A 161 5.31 -17.17 1.31
N MET A 162 6.51 -16.70 0.97
CA MET A 162 7.75 -17.45 1.15
C MET A 162 8.17 -17.40 2.62
N VAL A 163 8.21 -18.55 3.28
CA VAL A 163 8.48 -18.67 4.73
C VAL A 163 9.68 -19.56 4.99
N PRO A 164 10.36 -19.42 6.14
CA PRO A 164 11.40 -20.35 6.58
C PRO A 164 10.88 -21.80 6.70
N LEU A 165 11.76 -22.77 6.53
CA LEU A 165 11.41 -24.21 6.54
C LEU A 165 10.71 -24.68 7.82
N PHE A 166 10.93 -24.01 8.95
CA PHE A 166 10.34 -24.36 10.26
C PHE A 166 8.90 -23.89 10.45
N VAL A 167 8.36 -23.11 9.51
CA VAL A 167 6.96 -22.66 9.60
C VAL A 167 6.03 -23.75 9.11
N ASP A 168 5.13 -24.18 9.98
CA ASP A 168 4.18 -25.28 9.70
C ASP A 168 2.75 -24.75 9.52
N GLU A 169 1.85 -25.66 9.13
CA GLU A 169 0.41 -25.36 9.01
C GLU A 169 -0.16 -24.96 10.38
N ASN A 170 -1.20 -24.13 10.33
CA ASN A 170 -1.89 -23.53 11.47
C ASN A 170 -1.09 -22.53 12.31
N GLU A 171 0.16 -22.25 11.95
CA GLU A 171 0.93 -21.19 12.60
C GLU A 171 0.50 -19.79 12.12
N LEU A 172 0.63 -18.81 13.02
CA LEU A 172 0.43 -17.40 12.71
C LEU A 172 1.76 -16.79 12.27
N ILE A 173 1.74 -16.10 11.15
CA ILE A 173 2.89 -15.38 10.62
C ILE A 173 2.57 -13.90 10.46
N ARG A 174 3.56 -13.07 10.70
CA ARG A 174 3.52 -11.65 10.37
C ARG A 174 4.10 -11.43 8.98
N VAL A 175 3.35 -10.73 8.16
CA VAL A 175 3.70 -10.42 6.76
C VAL A 175 3.79 -8.92 6.59
N ASP A 176 4.87 -8.44 5.99
CA ASP A 176 5.02 -7.03 5.61
C ASP A 176 4.08 -6.72 4.44
N THR A 177 3.22 -5.72 4.60
CA THR A 177 2.16 -5.41 3.62
C THR A 177 2.66 -4.74 2.35
N LYS A 178 3.85 -4.12 2.38
CA LYS A 178 4.44 -3.49 1.20
C LYS A 178 5.12 -4.51 0.28
N THR A 179 5.87 -5.43 0.89
CA THR A 179 6.69 -6.40 0.14
C THR A 179 5.99 -7.74 -0.03
N GLY A 180 5.03 -8.10 0.82
CA GLY A 180 4.43 -9.43 0.92
C GLY A 180 5.37 -10.46 1.56
N ALA A 181 6.45 -10.01 2.19
CA ALA A 181 7.45 -10.88 2.76
C ALA A 181 7.12 -11.32 4.19
N TYR A 182 7.50 -12.54 4.53
CA TYR A 182 7.49 -13.03 5.89
C TYR A 182 8.41 -12.18 6.79
N VAL A 183 7.92 -11.79 7.94
CA VAL A 183 8.68 -11.05 8.95
C VAL A 183 9.06 -11.96 10.12
N GLU A 184 8.09 -12.55 10.76
CA GLU A 184 8.27 -13.42 11.92
C GLU A 184 7.08 -14.34 12.16
N ARG A 185 7.30 -15.39 12.97
CA ARG A 185 6.24 -16.22 13.52
C ARG A 185 5.66 -15.55 14.78
N VAL A 186 4.34 -15.47 14.85
CA VAL A 186 3.61 -14.93 16.00
C VAL A 186 3.17 -16.08 16.90
N LYS A 187 3.45 -15.99 18.19
CA LYS A 187 2.91 -16.94 19.18
C LYS A 187 1.51 -16.47 19.59
N GLU A 188 0.60 -17.42 19.72
CA GLU A 188 -0.71 -17.18 20.33
C GLU A 188 -0.58 -16.81 21.80
#